data_53cbb517b9b26dbf4be281cab492337e
#
_entry.id   53cbb517b9b26dbf4be281cab492337e
#
_cell.length_a   1.000
_cell.length_b   1.000
_cell.length_c   1.000
_cell.angle_alpha   90.00
_cell.angle_beta   90.00
_cell.angle_gamma   90.00
#
_symmetry.space_group_name_H-M   'P 1'
#
loop_
_entity.id
_entity.type
_entity.pdbx_description
1 polymer ?
#
loop_
_entity_poly.entity_id
_entity_poly.type
_entity_poly.pdbx_seq_one_letter_code
_entity_poly.pdbx_strand_id
1 'polypeptide(L)'
;QRCVYFLNASDSAVDWPLTGAQLQIQKKNVDIFESLAAINERFAKLQDTLGAAMRHSLQLSGEQADSFIKVLSIFEKSGVVSSIENWQLARAARNLAAHDYETDYNEVAQHFNTLHELTPELYATALRFIQYSDAHLHIQPEGLDFSDDFHRITAALSSPH
;
A
#
# COMPACT_ATOMS: atom_id res chain seq x y z
N GLN A 1 -8.68 5.29 -3.89
CA GLN A 1 -8.95 4.46 -5.08
C GLN A 1 -7.81 4.60 -6.09
N ARG A 2 -7.51 5.81 -6.58
CA ARG A 2 -6.48 6.08 -7.60
C ARG A 2 -5.10 5.51 -7.24
N CYS A 3 -4.66 5.64 -5.97
CA CYS A 3 -3.36 5.08 -5.54
C CYS A 3 -3.33 3.55 -5.65
N VAL A 4 -4.43 2.88 -5.31
CA VAL A 4 -4.56 1.40 -5.45
C VAL A 4 -4.47 1.00 -6.92
N TYR A 5 -5.20 1.68 -7.80
CA TYR A 5 -5.17 1.41 -9.23
C TYR A 5 -3.75 1.45 -9.81
N PHE A 6 -3.02 2.54 -9.56
CA PHE A 6 -1.67 2.69 -10.12
C PHE A 6 -0.64 1.76 -9.48
N LEU A 7 -0.74 1.48 -8.17
CA LEU A 7 0.13 0.50 -7.54
C LEU A 7 -0.12 -0.89 -8.13
N ASN A 8 -1.38 -1.30 -8.27
CA ASN A 8 -1.73 -2.57 -8.87
C ASN A 8 -1.24 -2.70 -10.32
N ALA A 9 -1.32 -1.63 -11.11
CA ALA A 9 -0.81 -1.62 -12.48
C ALA A 9 0.71 -1.86 -12.54
N SER A 10 1.48 -1.25 -11.62
CA SER A 10 2.94 -1.48 -11.55
C SER A 10 3.28 -2.88 -11.04
N ASP A 11 2.58 -3.34 -10.00
CA ASP A 11 2.80 -4.64 -9.39
C ASP A 11 2.51 -5.78 -10.39
N SER A 12 1.43 -5.63 -11.16
CA SER A 12 1.04 -6.60 -12.20
C SER A 12 1.96 -6.60 -13.44
N ALA A 13 2.86 -5.64 -13.58
CA ALA A 13 3.84 -5.60 -14.67
C ALA A 13 5.11 -6.39 -14.35
N VAL A 14 5.21 -6.97 -13.17
CA VAL A 14 6.37 -7.73 -12.70
C VAL A 14 5.97 -9.19 -12.48
N ASP A 15 6.84 -10.12 -12.92
CA ASP A 15 6.67 -11.55 -12.66
C ASP A 15 7.19 -11.89 -11.26
N TRP A 16 6.31 -12.29 -10.39
CA TRP A 16 6.63 -12.62 -9.00
C TRP A 16 6.79 -14.13 -8.75
N PRO A 17 7.67 -14.58 -7.83
CA PRO A 17 8.62 -13.78 -7.07
C PRO A 17 9.88 -13.41 -7.88
N LEU A 18 10.50 -12.28 -7.56
CA LEU A 18 11.78 -11.87 -8.12
C LEU A 18 12.93 -12.67 -7.49
N THR A 19 13.97 -12.92 -8.29
CA THR A 19 15.24 -13.46 -7.81
C THR A 19 16.41 -12.55 -8.21
N GLY A 20 17.47 -12.52 -7.39
CA GLY A 20 18.66 -11.76 -7.71
C GLY A 20 19.31 -12.20 -9.03
N ALA A 21 19.25 -13.49 -9.37
CA ALA A 21 19.76 -14.01 -10.64
C ALA A 21 18.99 -13.45 -11.85
N GLN A 22 17.65 -13.37 -11.77
CA GLN A 22 16.83 -12.75 -12.82
C GLN A 22 17.16 -11.27 -12.98
N LEU A 23 17.26 -10.51 -11.89
CA LEU A 23 17.62 -9.10 -11.93
C LEU A 23 19.04 -8.87 -12.48
N GLN A 24 20.00 -9.73 -12.10
CA GLN A 24 21.36 -9.68 -12.63
C GLN A 24 21.40 -9.87 -14.16
N ILE A 25 20.61 -10.80 -14.69
CA ILE A 25 20.49 -11.02 -16.15
C ILE A 25 19.83 -9.81 -16.80
N GLN A 26 18.82 -9.23 -16.16
CA GLN A 26 18.06 -8.10 -16.67
C GLN A 26 18.59 -6.73 -16.24
N LYS A 27 19.82 -6.62 -15.77
CA LYS A 27 20.41 -5.39 -15.21
C LYS A 27 20.38 -4.15 -16.12
N LYS A 28 20.11 -4.32 -17.41
CA LYS A 28 19.94 -3.23 -18.39
C LYS A 28 18.52 -3.09 -18.91
N ASN A 29 17.57 -3.84 -18.36
CA ASN A 29 16.17 -3.76 -18.74
C ASN A 29 15.54 -2.57 -18.00
N VAL A 30 15.38 -1.45 -18.71
CA VAL A 30 14.83 -0.20 -18.17
C VAL A 30 13.40 -0.41 -17.65
N ASP A 31 12.58 -1.15 -18.40
CA ASP A 31 11.14 -1.31 -18.08
C ASP A 31 10.91 -1.97 -16.71
N ILE A 32 11.71 -3.02 -16.38
CA ILE A 32 11.58 -3.67 -15.07
C ILE A 32 12.01 -2.73 -13.93
N PHE A 33 13.13 -2.03 -14.08
CA PHE A 33 13.60 -1.13 -13.02
C PHE A 33 12.70 0.11 -12.87
N GLU A 34 12.10 0.61 -13.94
CA GLU A 34 11.06 1.65 -13.86
C GLU A 34 9.81 1.14 -13.12
N SER A 35 9.39 -0.11 -13.39
CA SER A 35 8.27 -0.74 -12.68
C SER A 35 8.55 -0.91 -11.19
N LEU A 36 9.76 -1.37 -10.84
CA LEU A 36 10.18 -1.52 -9.44
C LEU A 36 10.23 -0.16 -8.72
N ALA A 37 10.83 0.86 -9.34
CA ALA A 37 10.84 2.22 -8.78
C ALA A 37 9.42 2.76 -8.58
N ALA A 38 8.53 2.53 -9.55
CA ALA A 38 7.13 2.93 -9.46
C ALA A 38 6.38 2.17 -8.34
N ILE A 39 6.65 0.88 -8.13
CA ILE A 39 6.06 0.10 -7.03
C ILE A 39 6.44 0.73 -5.69
N ASN A 40 7.72 1.00 -5.45
CA ASN A 40 8.17 1.58 -4.20
C ASN A 40 7.54 2.95 -3.92
N GLU A 41 7.55 3.84 -4.90
CA GLU A 41 6.93 5.17 -4.77
C GLU A 41 5.42 5.07 -4.50
N ARG A 42 4.71 4.24 -5.27
CA ARG A 42 3.24 4.12 -5.19
C ARG A 42 2.79 3.41 -3.93
N PHE A 43 3.55 2.42 -3.44
CA PHE A 43 3.33 1.80 -2.14
C PHE A 43 3.43 2.84 -1.02
N ALA A 44 4.52 3.61 -1.01
CA ALA A 44 4.71 4.69 -0.04
C ALA A 44 3.59 5.73 -0.12
N LYS A 45 3.23 6.14 -1.33
CA LYS A 45 2.16 7.12 -1.57
C LYS A 45 0.80 6.64 -1.06
N LEU A 46 0.46 5.36 -1.28
CA LEU A 46 -0.79 4.79 -0.79
C LEU A 46 -0.82 4.79 0.74
N GLN A 47 0.24 4.31 1.39
CA GLN A 47 0.31 4.27 2.85
C GLN A 47 0.26 5.69 3.47
N ASP A 48 0.97 6.65 2.91
CA ASP A 48 0.94 8.04 3.39
C ASP A 48 -0.44 8.68 3.19
N THR A 49 -1.07 8.44 2.05
CA THR A 49 -2.42 8.94 1.77
C THR A 49 -3.45 8.38 2.75
N LEU A 50 -3.39 7.07 3.04
CA LEU A 50 -4.26 6.44 4.05
C LEU A 50 -4.01 7.01 5.44
N GLY A 51 -2.75 7.15 5.85
CA GLY A 51 -2.40 7.72 7.14
C GLY A 51 -2.88 9.16 7.32
N ALA A 52 -2.74 9.99 6.28
CA ALA A 52 -3.24 11.36 6.27
C ALA A 52 -4.78 11.41 6.32
N ALA A 53 -5.45 10.55 5.53
CA ALA A 53 -6.91 10.47 5.50
C ALA A 53 -7.49 10.00 6.84
N MET A 54 -6.91 8.99 7.47
CA MET A 54 -7.29 8.53 8.81
C MET A 54 -7.16 9.66 9.85
N ARG A 55 -6.05 10.39 9.85
CA ARG A 55 -5.87 11.52 10.75
C ARG A 55 -6.92 12.62 10.51
N HIS A 56 -7.19 12.94 9.26
CA HIS A 56 -8.16 13.96 8.89
C HIS A 56 -9.58 13.57 9.27
N SER A 57 -9.96 12.30 9.10
CA SER A 57 -11.28 11.81 9.48
C SER A 57 -11.55 11.92 10.98
N LEU A 58 -10.55 11.69 11.85
CA LEU A 58 -10.67 11.93 13.29
C LEU A 58 -10.92 13.41 13.61
N GLN A 59 -10.21 14.31 12.92
CA GLN A 59 -10.44 15.75 13.10
C GLN A 59 -11.87 16.15 12.72
N LEU A 60 -12.41 15.59 11.64
CA LEU A 60 -13.80 15.82 11.21
C LEU A 60 -14.83 15.29 12.23
N SER A 61 -14.51 14.19 12.93
CA SER A 61 -15.35 13.64 14.01
C SER A 61 -15.21 14.39 15.33
N GLY A 62 -14.34 15.41 15.41
CA GLY A 62 -14.04 16.12 16.65
C GLY A 62 -13.13 15.34 17.61
N GLU A 63 -12.57 14.22 17.16
CA GLU A 63 -11.60 13.45 17.95
C GLU A 63 -10.19 14.00 17.80
N GLN A 64 -9.47 14.05 18.92
CA GLN A 64 -8.07 14.49 18.95
C GLN A 64 -7.14 13.29 19.13
N ALA A 65 -6.14 13.19 18.26
CA ALA A 65 -5.07 12.21 18.36
C ALA A 65 -3.72 12.94 18.41
N ASP A 66 -3.09 12.93 19.60
CA ASP A 66 -1.84 13.64 19.86
C ASP A 66 -0.63 13.03 19.14
N SER A 67 -0.76 11.79 18.68
CA SER A 67 0.28 11.06 17.96
C SER A 67 -0.31 10.16 16.87
N PHE A 68 0.51 9.82 15.88
CA PHE A 68 0.06 8.93 14.81
C PHE A 68 -0.20 7.50 15.32
N ILE A 69 0.50 7.06 16.35
CA ILE A 69 0.23 5.75 16.97
C ILE A 69 -1.17 5.69 17.59
N LYS A 70 -1.65 6.81 18.14
CA LYS A 70 -3.03 6.91 18.65
C LYS A 70 -4.06 6.87 17.52
N VAL A 71 -3.77 7.50 16.37
CA VAL A 71 -4.59 7.36 15.15
C VAL A 71 -4.70 5.89 14.77
N LEU A 72 -3.58 5.19 14.65
CA LEU A 72 -3.57 3.77 14.29
C LEU A 72 -4.34 2.91 15.31
N SER A 73 -4.21 3.19 16.62
CA SER A 73 -4.92 2.46 17.66
C SER A 73 -6.45 2.63 17.56
N ILE A 74 -6.93 3.80 17.19
CA ILE A 74 -8.37 4.03 16.97
C ILE A 74 -8.85 3.22 15.76
N PHE A 75 -8.11 3.27 14.65
CA PHE A 75 -8.47 2.55 13.43
C PHE A 75 -8.25 1.03 13.48
N GLU A 76 -7.35 0.55 14.33
CA GLU A 76 -7.24 -0.87 14.65
C GLU A 76 -8.46 -1.35 15.44
N LYS A 77 -8.89 -0.61 16.46
CA LYS A 77 -10.11 -0.92 17.24
C LYS A 77 -11.40 -0.88 16.40
N SER A 78 -11.45 -0.03 15.38
CA SER A 78 -12.57 0.03 14.45
C SER A 78 -12.50 -0.99 13.31
N GLY A 79 -11.45 -1.81 13.27
CA GLY A 79 -11.26 -2.86 12.26
C GLY A 79 -10.81 -2.34 10.89
N VAL A 80 -10.41 -1.08 10.76
CA VAL A 80 -9.88 -0.51 9.51
C VAL A 80 -8.44 -0.94 9.28
N VAL A 81 -7.59 -0.81 10.29
CA VAL A 81 -6.22 -1.32 10.31
C VAL A 81 -6.23 -2.70 10.95
N SER A 82 -5.64 -3.70 10.33
CA SER A 82 -5.61 -5.08 10.87
C SER A 82 -4.77 -5.16 12.14
N SER A 83 -3.60 -4.52 12.13
CA SER A 83 -2.76 -4.32 13.31
C SER A 83 -1.81 -3.14 13.12
N ILE A 84 -1.48 -2.48 14.22
CA ILE A 84 -0.45 -1.42 14.25
C ILE A 84 0.90 -2.00 13.81
N GLU A 85 1.20 -3.22 14.22
CA GLU A 85 2.45 -3.90 13.89
C GLU A 85 2.59 -4.10 12.38
N ASN A 86 1.56 -4.60 11.69
CA ASN A 86 1.56 -4.76 10.23
C ASN A 86 1.71 -3.42 9.51
N TRP A 87 1.06 -2.37 10.00
CA TRP A 87 1.23 -1.03 9.46
C TRP A 87 2.67 -0.52 9.57
N GLN A 88 3.29 -0.74 10.72
CA GLN A 88 4.69 -0.35 10.96
C GLN A 88 5.67 -1.19 10.15
N LEU A 89 5.40 -2.50 9.98
CA LEU A 89 6.19 -3.38 9.11
C LEU A 89 6.17 -2.87 7.66
N ALA A 90 5.00 -2.56 7.12
CA ALA A 90 4.85 -1.97 5.79
C ALA A 90 5.62 -0.65 5.65
N ARG A 91 5.60 0.20 6.69
CA ARG A 91 6.36 1.45 6.71
C ARG A 91 7.87 1.23 6.76
N ALA A 92 8.33 0.26 7.54
CA ALA A 92 9.74 -0.10 7.60
C ALA A 92 10.23 -0.66 6.26
N ALA A 93 9.47 -1.57 5.65
CA ALA A 93 9.80 -2.17 4.37
C ALA A 93 10.02 -1.13 3.28
N ARG A 94 9.09 -0.17 3.10
CA ARG A 94 9.24 0.88 2.06
C ARG A 94 10.44 1.81 2.28
N ASN A 95 10.87 2.00 3.54
CA ASN A 95 11.98 2.90 3.87
C ASN A 95 13.34 2.27 3.62
N LEU A 96 13.45 0.94 3.61
CA LEU A 96 14.69 0.23 3.28
C LEU A 96 15.14 0.50 1.84
N ALA A 97 14.22 0.75 0.94
CA ALA A 97 14.49 1.04 -0.47
C ALA A 97 15.34 2.29 -0.73
N ALA A 98 15.45 3.20 0.22
CA ALA A 98 16.12 4.49 0.01
C ALA A 98 17.65 4.43 0.09
N HIS A 99 18.25 3.32 0.54
CA HIS A 99 19.65 3.35 0.96
C HIS A 99 20.64 2.44 0.23
N ASP A 100 20.25 1.35 -0.47
CA ASP A 100 21.24 0.36 -0.92
C ASP A 100 20.98 -0.32 -2.27
N TYR A 101 20.38 0.35 -3.26
CA TYR A 101 20.06 -0.28 -4.56
C TYR A 101 21.27 -0.59 -5.46
N GLU A 102 22.49 -0.24 -5.09
CA GLU A 102 23.55 -0.17 -6.08
C GLU A 102 24.36 -1.46 -6.30
N THR A 103 24.30 -2.47 -5.42
CA THR A 103 25.27 -3.56 -5.51
C THR A 103 24.77 -5.00 -5.33
N ASP A 104 23.67 -5.28 -4.61
CA ASP A 104 23.21 -6.64 -4.40
C ASP A 104 21.78 -6.89 -4.92
N TYR A 105 21.68 -7.56 -6.08
CA TYR A 105 20.39 -7.91 -6.68
C TYR A 105 19.55 -8.90 -5.86
N ASN A 106 20.15 -9.66 -4.92
CA ASN A 106 19.36 -10.52 -4.02
C ASN A 106 18.64 -9.68 -2.99
N GLU A 107 19.28 -8.66 -2.43
CA GLU A 107 18.64 -7.71 -1.50
C GLU A 107 17.54 -6.92 -2.21
N VAL A 108 17.77 -6.47 -3.44
CA VAL A 108 16.76 -5.80 -4.27
C VAL A 108 15.55 -6.71 -4.49
N ALA A 109 15.78 -7.97 -4.90
CA ALA A 109 14.69 -8.92 -5.12
C ALA A 109 13.90 -9.19 -3.83
N GLN A 110 14.58 -9.41 -2.72
CA GLN A 110 13.94 -9.63 -1.40
C GLN A 110 13.11 -8.44 -0.98
N HIS A 111 13.63 -7.22 -1.15
CA HIS A 111 12.91 -6.00 -0.82
C HIS A 111 11.59 -5.90 -1.59
N PHE A 112 11.62 -6.07 -2.92
CA PHE A 112 10.41 -5.95 -3.73
C PHE A 112 9.43 -7.10 -3.52
N ASN A 113 9.90 -8.32 -3.29
CA ASN A 113 9.04 -9.44 -2.88
C ASN A 113 8.30 -9.11 -1.57
N THR A 114 9.00 -8.50 -0.59
CA THR A 114 8.37 -8.06 0.67
C THR A 114 7.29 -6.99 0.41
N LEU A 115 7.54 -5.99 -0.44
CA LEU A 115 6.52 -5.00 -0.78
C LEU A 115 5.32 -5.64 -1.49
N HIS A 116 5.58 -6.57 -2.42
CA HIS A 116 4.52 -7.31 -3.10
C HIS A 116 3.63 -8.07 -2.10
N GLU A 117 4.24 -8.82 -1.17
CA GLU A 117 3.53 -9.58 -0.13
C GLU A 117 2.70 -8.69 0.82
N LEU A 118 3.16 -7.46 1.09
CA LEU A 118 2.45 -6.51 1.97
C LEU A 118 1.36 -5.70 1.25
N THR A 119 1.39 -5.65 -0.08
CA THR A 119 0.48 -4.84 -0.90
C THR A 119 -1.01 -5.23 -0.72
N PRO A 120 -1.40 -6.52 -0.66
CA PRO A 120 -2.80 -6.91 -0.46
C PRO A 120 -3.42 -6.35 0.83
N GLU A 121 -2.68 -6.36 1.93
CA GLU A 121 -3.17 -5.81 3.20
C GLU A 121 -3.35 -4.29 3.14
N LEU A 122 -2.50 -3.59 2.40
CA LEU A 122 -2.64 -2.15 2.20
C LEU A 122 -3.90 -1.82 1.37
N TYR A 123 -4.24 -2.65 0.37
CA TYR A 123 -5.48 -2.53 -0.39
C TYR A 123 -6.72 -2.83 0.48
N ALA A 124 -6.64 -3.88 1.30
CA ALA A 124 -7.70 -4.23 2.24
C ALA A 124 -7.94 -3.09 3.26
N THR A 125 -6.87 -2.48 3.75
CA THR A 125 -6.98 -1.28 4.63
C THR A 125 -7.66 -0.12 3.90
N ALA A 126 -7.32 0.13 2.63
CA ALA A 126 -7.97 1.17 1.83
C ALA A 126 -9.47 0.91 1.65
N LEU A 127 -9.87 -0.34 1.39
CA LEU A 127 -11.27 -0.73 1.27
C LEU A 127 -12.02 -0.50 2.60
N ARG A 128 -11.50 -1.01 3.71
CA ARG A 128 -12.11 -0.86 5.03
C ARG A 128 -12.21 0.61 5.44
N PHE A 129 -11.22 1.42 5.09
CA PHE A 129 -11.26 2.86 5.38
C PHE A 129 -12.35 3.59 4.58
N ILE A 130 -12.55 3.27 3.29
CA ILE A 130 -13.63 3.84 2.48
C ILE A 130 -14.99 3.46 3.07
N GLN A 131 -15.17 2.18 3.44
CA GLN A 131 -16.40 1.69 4.08
C GLN A 131 -16.66 2.37 5.42
N TYR A 132 -15.62 2.55 6.24
CA TYR A 132 -15.70 3.29 7.50
C TYR A 132 -16.12 4.74 7.28
N SER A 133 -15.53 5.42 6.28
CA SER A 133 -15.82 6.82 5.97
C SER A 133 -17.26 7.01 5.52
N ASP A 134 -17.79 6.10 4.71
CA ASP A 134 -19.21 6.12 4.30
C ASP A 134 -20.15 5.87 5.50
N ALA A 135 -19.87 4.83 6.28
CA ALA A 135 -20.76 4.42 7.37
C ALA A 135 -20.79 5.41 8.55
N HIS A 136 -19.65 6.04 8.89
CA HIS A 136 -19.53 6.86 10.10
C HIS A 136 -19.48 8.36 9.85
N LEU A 137 -19.01 8.77 8.67
CA LEU A 137 -18.85 10.19 8.33
C LEU A 137 -19.77 10.63 7.19
N HIS A 138 -20.45 9.70 6.53
CA HIS A 138 -21.26 9.94 5.32
C HIS A 138 -20.43 10.59 4.19
N ILE A 139 -19.14 10.21 4.11
CA ILE A 139 -18.22 10.68 3.09
C ILE A 139 -18.01 9.58 2.06
N GLN A 140 -18.32 9.89 0.82
CA GLN A 140 -18.10 9.02 -0.33
C GLN A 140 -17.00 9.58 -1.24
N PRO A 141 -16.39 8.77 -2.12
CA PRO A 141 -15.45 9.25 -3.12
C PRO A 141 -16.08 10.32 -4.01
N GLU A 142 -15.38 11.43 -4.23
CA GLU A 142 -15.85 12.55 -5.04
C GLU A 142 -16.00 12.19 -6.52
N GLY A 143 -15.11 11.31 -7.05
CA GLY A 143 -15.14 10.86 -8.43
C GLY A 143 -15.28 9.34 -8.53
N LEU A 144 -15.89 8.86 -9.61
CA LEU A 144 -16.14 7.45 -9.87
C LEU A 144 -15.11 6.82 -10.85
N ASP A 145 -14.19 7.61 -11.40
CA ASP A 145 -13.26 7.18 -12.46
C ASP A 145 -12.46 5.92 -12.14
N PHE A 146 -12.16 5.69 -10.84
CA PHE A 146 -11.39 4.55 -10.36
C PHE A 146 -12.21 3.56 -9.54
N SER A 147 -13.53 3.74 -9.42
CA SER A 147 -14.36 2.96 -8.50
C SER A 147 -14.48 1.51 -8.92
N ASP A 148 -14.76 1.25 -10.19
CA ASP A 148 -14.91 -0.11 -10.71
C ASP A 148 -13.60 -0.90 -10.64
N ASP A 149 -12.49 -0.27 -11.01
CA ASP A 149 -11.16 -0.87 -10.90
C ASP A 149 -10.78 -1.15 -9.43
N PHE A 150 -11.05 -0.20 -8.54
CA PHE A 150 -10.79 -0.35 -7.12
C PHE A 150 -11.59 -1.53 -6.54
N HIS A 151 -12.86 -1.64 -6.85
CA HIS A 151 -13.69 -2.78 -6.41
C HIS A 151 -13.21 -4.10 -6.98
N ARG A 152 -12.83 -4.15 -8.25
CA ARG A 152 -12.27 -5.36 -8.88
C ARG A 152 -10.96 -5.80 -8.23
N ILE A 153 -10.03 -4.87 -7.96
CA ILE A 153 -8.75 -5.16 -7.30
C ILE A 153 -8.97 -5.66 -5.88
N THR A 154 -9.84 -5.00 -5.11
CA THR A 154 -10.07 -5.36 -3.72
C THR A 154 -10.98 -6.59 -3.55
N ALA A 155 -11.88 -6.89 -4.48
CA ALA A 155 -12.68 -8.11 -4.45
C ALA A 155 -11.83 -9.38 -4.59
N ALA A 156 -10.75 -9.33 -5.37
CA ALA A 156 -9.81 -10.44 -5.53
C ALA A 156 -9.15 -10.86 -4.19
N LEU A 157 -9.06 -9.95 -3.21
CA LEU A 157 -8.49 -10.23 -1.88
C LEU A 157 -9.44 -11.02 -0.97
N SER A 158 -10.73 -11.06 -1.28
CA SER A 158 -11.77 -11.69 -0.46
C SER A 158 -12.03 -13.15 -0.87
N SER A 159 -11.39 -13.64 -1.93
CA SER A 159 -11.50 -15.02 -2.38
C SER A 159 -10.48 -15.88 -1.64
N PRO A 160 -10.88 -16.84 -0.78
CA PRO A 160 -9.94 -17.75 -0.15
C PRO A 160 -9.30 -18.64 -1.21
N HIS A 161 -7.99 -18.74 -1.21
CA HIS A 161 -7.21 -19.75 -1.94
C HIS A 161 -7.32 -21.11 -1.29
#